data_a1fef2104f4b273c3446cb3b668375cd
#
_entry.id   a1fef2104f4b273c3446cb3b668375cd
#
_cell.length_a   1.000
_cell.length_b   1.000
_cell.length_c   1.000
_cell.angle_alpha   90.00
_cell.angle_beta   90.00
_cell.angle_gamma   90.00
#
_symmetry.space_group_name_H-M   'P 1'
#
loop_
_entity.id
_entity.type
_entity.pdbx_description
1 polymer ?
#
loop_
_entity_poly.entity_id
_entity_poly.type
_entity_poly.pdbx_seq_one_letter_code
_entity_poly.pdbx_strand_id
1 'polypeptide(L)'
;VDMIATSHGVVWRENPTQIVELYLKWAADYQEDRITIFYDTMSNNTRMMADAIAQGINEVDPNVAVKIFNVARSDKNEVLTNVFRSKGVLVGTSTMNNVMMPKIAGLVEEMTGLRFRNKRASAFGSHGWSGGAVDRLSTRLQDAGFEMSLSLKAKWRPDLDALEICRQHGRDIARQWALAPLP
;
A
#
# COMPACT_ATOMS: atom_id res chain seq x y z
N VAL A 1 4.63 17.94 -32.41
CA VAL A 1 5.58 16.82 -32.22
C VAL A 1 4.93 15.57 -32.83
N ASP A 2 5.60 14.98 -33.80
CA ASP A 2 5.04 13.82 -34.55
C ASP A 2 5.45 12.48 -33.94
N MET A 3 6.48 12.48 -33.07
CA MET A 3 6.98 11.29 -32.40
C MET A 3 7.81 11.67 -31.16
N ILE A 4 7.68 10.88 -30.09
CA ILE A 4 8.57 10.96 -28.93
C ILE A 4 9.28 9.62 -28.76
N ALA A 5 10.61 9.63 -28.95
CA ALA A 5 11.48 8.48 -28.70
C ALA A 5 12.22 8.71 -27.37
N THR A 6 11.90 7.93 -26.37
CA THR A 6 12.52 8.01 -25.05
C THR A 6 13.80 7.18 -25.02
N SER A 7 14.77 7.56 -24.18
CA SER A 7 15.99 6.77 -23.95
C SER A 7 15.68 5.42 -23.29
N HIS A 8 14.61 5.36 -22.48
CA HIS A 8 14.10 4.16 -21.83
C HIS A 8 12.59 4.14 -21.97
N GLY A 9 12.02 3.03 -22.48
CA GLY A 9 10.60 2.84 -22.64
C GLY A 9 10.16 2.74 -24.10
N VAL A 10 8.87 2.95 -24.33
CA VAL A 10 8.25 2.82 -25.66
C VAL A 10 8.43 4.08 -26.51
N VAL A 11 8.44 3.90 -27.82
CA VAL A 11 8.39 5.02 -28.78
C VAL A 11 6.92 5.38 -29.02
N TRP A 12 6.56 6.63 -28.73
CA TRP A 12 5.20 7.17 -28.91
C TRP A 12 5.05 7.73 -30.31
N ARG A 13 4.38 6.99 -31.20
CA ARG A 13 4.16 7.36 -32.61
C ARG A 13 2.73 7.80 -32.85
N GLU A 14 1.77 7.20 -32.16
CA GLU A 14 0.36 7.57 -32.20
C GLU A 14 0.05 8.44 -30.98
N ASN A 15 -0.49 9.64 -31.22
CA ASN A 15 -0.79 10.62 -30.16
C ASN A 15 0.41 10.86 -29.19
N PRO A 16 1.57 11.33 -29.66
CA PRO A 16 2.76 11.46 -28.82
C PRO A 16 2.59 12.46 -27.66
N THR A 17 1.67 13.41 -27.76
CA THR A 17 1.37 14.37 -26.69
C THR A 17 0.73 13.71 -25.46
N GLN A 18 0.13 12.54 -25.62
CA GLN A 18 -0.47 11.78 -24.50
C GLN A 18 0.50 11.55 -23.35
N ILE A 19 1.76 11.20 -23.65
CA ILE A 19 2.73 10.96 -22.57
C ILE A 19 3.11 12.26 -21.84
N VAL A 20 3.16 13.39 -22.55
CA VAL A 20 3.42 14.70 -21.92
C VAL A 20 2.28 15.08 -20.97
N GLU A 21 1.04 14.90 -21.40
CA GLU A 21 -0.15 15.15 -20.56
C GLU A 21 -0.17 14.24 -19.31
N LEU A 22 0.20 12.97 -19.48
CA LEU A 22 0.33 12.04 -18.34
C LEU A 22 1.42 12.48 -17.36
N TYR A 23 2.60 12.90 -17.85
CA TYR A 23 3.66 13.40 -16.99
C TYR A 23 3.25 14.67 -16.23
N LEU A 24 2.55 15.61 -16.89
CA LEU A 24 2.02 16.81 -16.24
C LEU A 24 1.02 16.43 -15.13
N LYS A 25 0.11 15.49 -15.42
CA LYS A 25 -0.84 14.96 -14.45
C LYS A 25 -0.13 14.29 -13.26
N TRP A 26 0.89 13.48 -13.53
CA TRP A 26 1.64 12.78 -12.47
C TRP A 26 2.49 13.75 -11.63
N ALA A 27 3.05 14.80 -12.24
CA ALA A 27 3.81 15.82 -11.54
C ALA A 27 2.95 16.70 -10.62
N ALA A 28 1.63 16.72 -10.81
CA ALA A 28 0.65 17.43 -9.99
C ALA A 28 0.10 16.57 -8.84
N ASP A 29 0.90 15.70 -8.25
CA ASP A 29 0.52 14.82 -7.12
C ASP A 29 -0.73 13.96 -7.39
N TYR A 30 -0.79 13.37 -8.59
CA TYR A 30 -1.91 12.55 -9.02
C TYR A 30 -2.25 11.43 -8.05
N GLN A 31 -3.53 11.35 -7.70
CA GLN A 31 -4.12 10.26 -6.92
C GLN A 31 -5.47 9.87 -7.49
N GLU A 32 -5.76 8.58 -7.46
CA GLU A 32 -7.10 8.04 -7.72
C GLU A 32 -7.78 7.76 -6.39
N ASP A 33 -9.09 7.68 -6.39
CA ASP A 33 -9.85 7.15 -5.26
C ASP A 33 -9.62 5.63 -5.13
N ARG A 34 -8.41 5.32 -4.70
CA ARG A 34 -7.85 3.97 -4.61
C ARG A 34 -7.07 3.80 -3.34
N ILE A 35 -7.20 2.63 -2.75
CA ILE A 35 -6.38 2.14 -1.65
C ILE A 35 -5.69 0.85 -2.10
N THR A 36 -4.37 0.80 -1.98
CA THR A 36 -3.62 -0.42 -2.27
C THR A 36 -3.20 -1.09 -0.97
N ILE A 37 -3.55 -2.37 -0.83
CA ILE A 37 -3.10 -3.25 0.26
C ILE A 37 -2.08 -4.21 -0.34
N PHE A 38 -0.86 -4.23 0.18
CA PHE A 38 0.09 -5.26 -0.21
C PHE A 38 0.74 -5.91 1.00
N TYR A 39 0.96 -7.20 0.91
CA TYR A 39 1.43 -7.96 2.06
C TYR A 39 2.32 -9.14 1.66
N ASP A 40 3.12 -9.60 2.62
CA ASP A 40 3.75 -10.92 2.60
C ASP A 40 3.34 -11.72 3.83
N THR A 41 3.32 -13.05 3.70
CA THR A 41 2.81 -13.93 4.75
C THR A 41 3.49 -15.29 4.75
N MET A 42 3.78 -15.83 5.92
CA MET A 42 4.30 -17.19 6.07
C MET A 42 3.17 -18.24 6.10
N SER A 43 2.12 -17.98 6.89
CA SER A 43 1.06 -18.96 7.21
C SER A 43 -0.34 -18.41 6.92
N ASN A 44 -0.50 -17.56 5.94
CA ASN A 44 -1.76 -16.89 5.56
C ASN A 44 -2.38 -15.96 6.62
N ASN A 45 -1.78 -15.76 7.79
CA ASN A 45 -2.33 -14.92 8.84
C ASN A 45 -2.45 -13.45 8.39
N THR A 46 -1.38 -12.90 7.82
CA THR A 46 -1.38 -11.52 7.28
C THR A 46 -2.35 -11.37 6.11
N ARG A 47 -2.55 -12.43 5.30
CA ARG A 47 -3.58 -12.44 4.27
C ARG A 47 -4.98 -12.31 4.86
N MET A 48 -5.32 -13.10 5.88
CA MET A 48 -6.63 -13.02 6.56
C MET A 48 -6.90 -11.62 7.08
N MET A 49 -5.86 -10.97 7.65
CA MET A 49 -5.94 -9.57 8.10
C MET A 49 -6.20 -8.62 6.92
N ALA A 50 -5.47 -8.77 5.82
CA ALA A 50 -5.64 -7.93 4.62
C ALA A 50 -7.05 -8.04 4.03
N ASP A 51 -7.57 -9.26 3.94
CA ASP A 51 -8.91 -9.52 3.42
C ASP A 51 -9.99 -8.89 4.33
N ALA A 52 -9.85 -8.99 5.66
CA ALA A 52 -10.77 -8.38 6.62
C ALA A 52 -10.71 -6.84 6.62
N ILE A 53 -9.51 -6.27 6.51
CA ILE A 53 -9.32 -4.82 6.37
C ILE A 53 -10.02 -4.32 5.09
N ALA A 54 -9.82 -4.99 3.96
CA ALA A 54 -10.45 -4.62 2.70
C ALA A 54 -11.99 -4.67 2.78
N GLN A 55 -12.55 -5.67 3.46
CA GLN A 55 -13.99 -5.74 3.73
C GLN A 55 -14.46 -4.51 4.50
N GLY A 56 -13.76 -4.15 5.59
CA GLY A 56 -14.10 -2.99 6.39
C GLY A 56 -14.02 -1.67 5.61
N ILE A 57 -13.06 -1.53 4.70
CA ILE A 57 -12.98 -0.36 3.80
C ILE A 57 -14.21 -0.30 2.90
N ASN A 58 -14.56 -1.40 2.24
CA ASN A 58 -15.70 -1.46 1.30
C ASN A 58 -17.06 -1.30 2.01
N GLU A 59 -17.18 -1.64 3.29
CA GLU A 59 -18.39 -1.41 4.09
C GLU A 59 -18.67 0.08 4.30
N VAL A 60 -17.64 0.92 4.34
CA VAL A 60 -17.75 2.38 4.55
C VAL A 60 -17.78 3.13 3.23
N ASP A 61 -16.92 2.73 2.29
CA ASP A 61 -16.82 3.36 0.98
C ASP A 61 -16.81 2.28 -0.11
N PRO A 62 -17.99 1.90 -0.63
CA PRO A 62 -18.09 0.88 -1.68
C PRO A 62 -17.57 1.35 -3.05
N ASN A 63 -17.31 2.65 -3.23
CA ASN A 63 -16.84 3.22 -4.49
C ASN A 63 -15.31 3.28 -4.56
N VAL A 64 -14.61 3.23 -3.42
CA VAL A 64 -13.15 3.22 -3.41
C VAL A 64 -12.60 1.95 -4.05
N ALA A 65 -11.65 2.10 -4.96
CA ALA A 65 -11.00 0.96 -5.60
C ALA A 65 -9.97 0.33 -4.65
N VAL A 66 -10.30 -0.78 -4.00
CA VAL A 66 -9.35 -1.53 -3.18
C VAL A 66 -8.61 -2.58 -4.02
N LYS A 67 -7.27 -2.52 -4.03
CA LYS A 67 -6.41 -3.51 -4.67
C LYS A 67 -5.56 -4.24 -3.64
N ILE A 68 -5.55 -5.57 -3.72
CA ILE A 68 -4.82 -6.42 -2.76
C ILE A 68 -3.77 -7.23 -3.51
N PHE A 69 -2.52 -7.19 -3.02
CA PHE A 69 -1.40 -7.92 -3.61
C PHE A 69 -0.67 -8.76 -2.57
N ASN A 70 -0.43 -10.02 -2.90
CA ASN A 70 0.58 -10.82 -2.22
C ASN A 70 1.91 -10.63 -2.95
N VAL A 71 2.83 -9.88 -2.36
CA VAL A 71 4.11 -9.54 -3.00
C VAL A 71 5.02 -10.74 -3.28
N ALA A 72 4.76 -11.88 -2.65
CA ALA A 72 5.46 -13.11 -2.99
C ALA A 72 5.06 -13.67 -4.36
N ARG A 73 3.89 -13.26 -4.89
CA ARG A 73 3.26 -13.79 -6.11
C ARG A 73 2.93 -12.72 -7.15
N SER A 74 3.11 -11.44 -6.83
CA SER A 74 2.80 -10.32 -7.70
C SER A 74 4.07 -9.74 -8.32
N ASP A 75 3.95 -9.18 -9.51
CA ASP A 75 5.01 -8.37 -10.10
C ASP A 75 5.20 -7.08 -9.27
N LYS A 76 6.45 -6.75 -8.94
CA LYS A 76 6.74 -5.59 -8.09
C LYS A 76 6.37 -4.26 -8.77
N ASN A 77 6.52 -4.16 -10.09
CA ASN A 77 6.20 -2.94 -10.81
C ASN A 77 4.69 -2.72 -10.86
N GLU A 78 3.90 -3.80 -10.92
CA GLU A 78 2.45 -3.72 -10.80
C GLU A 78 2.05 -3.18 -9.42
N VAL A 79 2.65 -3.70 -8.34
CA VAL A 79 2.41 -3.21 -6.96
C VAL A 79 2.78 -1.72 -6.86
N LEU A 80 3.98 -1.33 -7.29
CA LEU A 80 4.46 0.06 -7.21
C LEU A 80 3.62 1.02 -8.06
N THR A 81 3.16 0.60 -9.24
CA THR A 81 2.25 1.37 -10.07
C THR A 81 0.91 1.63 -9.36
N ASN A 82 0.38 0.62 -8.66
CA ASN A 82 -0.84 0.79 -7.88
C ASN A 82 -0.62 1.67 -6.65
N VAL A 83 0.53 1.58 -5.97
CA VAL A 83 0.93 2.50 -4.89
C VAL A 83 0.97 3.94 -5.41
N PHE A 84 1.61 4.17 -6.56
CA PHE A 84 1.69 5.49 -7.19
C PHE A 84 0.31 6.10 -7.45
N ARG A 85 -0.64 5.30 -7.92
CA ARG A 85 -2.01 5.73 -8.24
C ARG A 85 -2.90 5.93 -7.02
N SER A 86 -2.55 5.35 -5.87
CA SER A 86 -3.39 5.32 -4.67
C SER A 86 -3.29 6.60 -3.84
N LYS A 87 -4.39 6.98 -3.18
CA LYS A 87 -4.42 8.00 -2.12
C LYS A 87 -3.77 7.51 -0.81
N GLY A 88 -3.73 6.19 -0.61
CA GLY A 88 -3.11 5.58 0.55
C GLY A 88 -2.83 4.11 0.37
N VAL A 89 -1.96 3.58 1.23
CA VAL A 89 -1.48 2.20 1.17
C VAL A 89 -1.53 1.53 2.55
N LEU A 90 -1.92 0.26 2.57
CA LEU A 90 -1.77 -0.57 3.75
C LEU A 90 -0.72 -1.65 3.46
N VAL A 91 0.28 -1.74 4.32
CA VAL A 91 1.40 -2.65 4.14
C VAL A 91 1.39 -3.71 5.23
N GLY A 92 1.31 -4.97 4.81
CA GLY A 92 1.21 -6.11 5.71
C GLY A 92 2.46 -6.98 5.73
N THR A 93 2.89 -7.42 6.92
CA THR A 93 4.02 -8.34 7.07
C THR A 93 3.82 -9.32 8.22
N SER A 94 4.25 -10.55 8.05
CA SER A 94 4.54 -11.41 9.20
C SER A 94 5.85 -10.98 9.86
N THR A 95 5.95 -11.18 11.17
CA THR A 95 7.24 -11.00 11.87
C THR A 95 8.12 -12.24 11.67
N MET A 96 9.26 -12.05 11.05
CA MET A 96 10.30 -13.07 10.85
C MET A 96 11.60 -12.56 11.47
N ASN A 97 12.15 -13.31 12.44
CA ASN A 97 13.38 -12.90 13.16
C ASN A 97 13.31 -11.47 13.72
N ASN A 98 12.15 -11.07 14.29
CA ASN A 98 11.86 -9.74 14.84
C ASN A 98 11.84 -8.59 13.79
N VAL A 99 11.89 -8.89 12.49
CA VAL A 99 11.84 -7.91 11.41
C VAL A 99 10.75 -8.23 10.40
N MET A 100 10.50 -7.32 9.47
CA MET A 100 9.57 -7.54 8.37
C MET A 100 10.13 -8.57 7.38
N MET A 101 9.24 -9.19 6.60
CA MET A 101 9.62 -10.14 5.56
C MET A 101 10.45 -9.47 4.45
N PRO A 102 11.44 -10.18 3.86
CA PRO A 102 12.42 -9.58 2.94
C PRO A 102 11.81 -8.88 1.72
N LYS A 103 10.74 -9.42 1.13
CA LYS A 103 10.09 -8.80 -0.03
C LYS A 103 9.39 -7.49 0.34
N ILE A 104 8.82 -7.39 1.55
CA ILE A 104 8.28 -6.13 2.06
C ILE A 104 9.40 -5.12 2.29
N ALA A 105 10.51 -5.54 2.90
CA ALA A 105 11.66 -4.66 3.12
C ALA A 105 12.21 -4.09 1.80
N GLY A 106 12.34 -4.94 0.77
CA GLY A 106 12.81 -4.51 -0.54
C GLY A 106 11.87 -3.52 -1.24
N LEU A 107 10.54 -3.76 -1.19
CA LEU A 107 9.57 -2.82 -1.75
C LEU A 107 9.56 -1.48 -1.02
N VAL A 108 9.62 -1.47 0.31
CA VAL A 108 9.65 -0.23 1.10
C VAL A 108 10.92 0.56 0.82
N GLU A 109 12.07 -0.10 0.65
CA GLU A 109 13.31 0.55 0.24
C GLU A 109 13.19 1.20 -1.16
N GLU A 110 12.60 0.50 -2.12
CA GLU A 110 12.34 1.03 -3.46
C GLU A 110 11.36 2.22 -3.42
N MET A 111 10.31 2.15 -2.60
CA MET A 111 9.37 3.26 -2.37
C MET A 111 10.06 4.49 -1.78
N THR A 112 11.02 4.30 -0.89
CA THR A 112 11.86 5.39 -0.35
C THR A 112 12.63 6.11 -1.47
N GLY A 113 13.20 5.37 -2.40
CA GLY A 113 13.91 5.92 -3.57
C GLY A 113 12.98 6.63 -4.55
N LEU A 114 11.76 6.12 -4.74
CA LEU A 114 10.74 6.70 -5.63
C LEU A 114 10.12 7.99 -5.07
N ARG A 115 10.23 8.26 -3.78
CA ARG A 115 9.79 9.49 -3.11
C ARG A 115 8.33 9.83 -3.39
N PHE A 116 7.44 8.87 -3.18
CA PHE A 116 6.00 9.14 -3.27
C PHE A 116 5.60 10.27 -2.31
N ARG A 117 4.76 11.19 -2.79
CA ARG A 117 4.31 12.35 -2.02
C ARG A 117 2.82 12.30 -1.77
N ASN A 118 2.38 13.00 -0.71
CA ASN A 118 0.97 13.21 -0.37
C ASN A 118 0.18 11.90 -0.29
N LYS A 119 0.78 10.85 0.30
CA LYS A 119 0.15 9.55 0.48
C LYS A 119 0.13 9.14 1.94
N ARG A 120 -0.98 8.53 2.33
CA ARG A 120 -1.15 7.96 3.66
C ARG A 120 -0.72 6.51 3.69
N ALA A 121 -0.28 6.05 4.84
CA ALA A 121 0.04 4.65 5.04
C ALA A 121 -0.42 4.12 6.39
N SER A 122 -0.70 2.83 6.44
CA SER A 122 -0.88 2.07 7.68
C SER A 122 -0.13 0.75 7.57
N ALA A 123 0.51 0.33 8.65
CA ALA A 123 1.20 -0.94 8.72
C ALA A 123 0.36 -1.95 9.51
N PHE A 124 0.33 -3.20 9.05
CA PHE A 124 -0.33 -4.27 9.79
C PHE A 124 0.46 -5.58 9.71
N GLY A 125 0.16 -6.50 10.64
CA GLY A 125 0.80 -7.79 10.55
C GLY A 125 0.61 -8.70 11.76
N SER A 126 0.95 -9.97 11.54
CA SER A 126 0.88 -11.01 12.55
C SER A 126 2.27 -11.32 13.12
N HIS A 127 2.28 -11.73 14.38
CA HIS A 127 3.48 -12.17 15.06
C HIS A 127 3.19 -13.32 16.03
N GLY A 128 4.21 -14.06 16.40
CA GLY A 128 4.13 -15.11 17.42
C GLY A 128 4.51 -14.60 18.81
N TRP A 129 5.68 -15.01 19.29
CA TRP A 129 6.15 -14.72 20.66
C TRP A 129 6.43 -13.24 20.89
N SER A 130 7.23 -12.62 20.01
CA SER A 130 7.54 -11.19 20.03
C SER A 130 7.22 -10.58 18.68
N GLY A 131 6.62 -9.40 18.70
CA GLY A 131 6.42 -8.56 17.52
C GLY A 131 7.69 -7.72 17.26
N GLY A 132 7.62 -6.84 16.28
CA GLY A 132 8.71 -5.90 15.93
C GLY A 132 8.63 -5.48 14.48
N ALA A 133 8.13 -6.36 13.61
CA ALA A 133 8.04 -6.09 12.19
C ALA A 133 7.14 -4.90 11.87
N VAL A 134 5.97 -4.81 12.49
CA VAL A 134 4.99 -3.74 12.21
C VAL A 134 5.51 -2.37 12.63
N ASP A 135 6.15 -2.27 13.81
CA ASP A 135 6.72 -1.00 14.28
C ASP A 135 7.87 -0.54 13.37
N ARG A 136 8.76 -1.48 13.03
CA ARG A 136 9.85 -1.21 12.09
C ARG A 136 9.32 -0.82 10.71
N LEU A 137 8.27 -1.48 10.23
CA LEU A 137 7.62 -1.16 8.97
C LEU A 137 7.01 0.25 9.01
N SER A 138 6.33 0.61 10.10
CA SER A 138 5.76 1.95 10.29
C SER A 138 6.84 3.04 10.21
N THR A 139 7.95 2.85 10.93
CA THR A 139 9.09 3.77 10.87
C THR A 139 9.64 3.90 9.45
N ARG A 140 9.83 2.79 8.74
CA ARG A 140 10.34 2.81 7.36
C ARG A 140 9.39 3.48 6.37
N LEU A 141 8.08 3.31 6.53
CA LEU A 141 7.07 4.01 5.71
C LEU A 141 7.07 5.52 6.00
N GLN A 142 7.22 5.90 7.26
CA GLN A 142 7.37 7.30 7.65
C GLN A 142 8.64 7.92 7.05
N ASP A 143 9.78 7.22 7.11
CA ASP A 143 11.06 7.64 6.49
C ASP A 143 10.93 7.77 4.96
N ALA A 144 10.07 6.94 4.34
CA ALA A 144 9.76 6.99 2.92
C ALA A 144 8.81 8.15 2.53
N GLY A 145 8.36 8.96 3.51
CA GLY A 145 7.56 10.16 3.29
C GLY A 145 6.05 9.96 3.34
N PHE A 146 5.57 8.81 3.85
CA PHE A 146 4.13 8.59 4.04
C PHE A 146 3.61 9.22 5.33
N GLU A 147 2.40 9.79 5.28
CA GLU A 147 1.65 10.18 6.48
C GLU A 147 1.08 8.92 7.14
N MET A 148 1.56 8.61 8.35
CA MET A 148 1.19 7.37 9.02
C MET A 148 -0.15 7.47 9.74
N SER A 149 -1.04 6.52 9.46
CA SER A 149 -2.22 6.19 10.27
C SER A 149 -1.88 5.10 11.29
N LEU A 150 -2.82 4.81 12.18
CA LEU A 150 -2.65 3.77 13.19
C LEU A 150 -2.27 2.42 12.55
N SER A 151 -1.36 1.72 13.21
CA SER A 151 -0.93 0.37 12.80
C SER A 151 -1.71 -0.70 13.55
N LEU A 152 -1.80 -1.89 12.96
CA LEU A 152 -2.54 -3.02 13.51
C LEU A 152 -1.66 -4.26 13.67
N LYS A 153 -1.72 -4.89 14.84
CA LYS A 153 -1.00 -6.15 15.12
C LYS A 153 -1.97 -7.23 15.58
N ALA A 154 -1.74 -8.45 15.13
CA ALA A 154 -2.42 -9.64 15.62
C ALA A 154 -1.41 -10.67 16.11
N LYS A 155 -1.67 -11.27 17.29
CA LYS A 155 -0.83 -12.34 17.84
C LYS A 155 -1.34 -13.68 17.31
N TRP A 156 -0.44 -14.48 16.75
CA TRP A 156 -0.73 -15.78 16.14
C TRP A 156 -1.73 -15.70 14.97
N ARG A 157 -2.50 -16.78 14.76
CA ARG A 157 -3.55 -16.82 13.76
C ARG A 157 -4.74 -15.99 14.26
N PRO A 158 -5.20 -15.00 13.47
CA PRO A 158 -6.38 -14.23 13.85
C PRO A 158 -7.61 -15.15 14.01
N ASP A 159 -8.27 -15.06 15.16
CA ASP A 159 -9.59 -15.59 15.41
C ASP A 159 -10.68 -14.63 14.90
N LEU A 160 -11.95 -14.95 15.16
CA LEU A 160 -13.08 -14.13 14.70
C LEU A 160 -13.05 -12.71 15.29
N ASP A 161 -12.68 -12.57 16.57
CA ASP A 161 -12.60 -11.27 17.24
C ASP A 161 -11.45 -10.43 16.68
N ALA A 162 -10.28 -11.04 16.46
CA ALA A 162 -9.15 -10.38 15.84
C ALA A 162 -9.45 -9.97 14.38
N LEU A 163 -10.21 -10.76 13.64
CA LEU A 163 -10.66 -10.41 12.29
C LEU A 163 -11.68 -9.27 12.31
N GLU A 164 -12.56 -9.20 13.33
CA GLU A 164 -13.47 -8.05 13.47
C GLU A 164 -12.70 -6.76 13.82
N ILE A 165 -11.64 -6.85 14.63
CA ILE A 165 -10.72 -5.72 14.88
C ILE A 165 -10.05 -5.28 13.56
N CYS A 166 -9.63 -6.23 12.70
CA CYS A 166 -9.09 -5.91 11.38
C CYS A 166 -10.13 -5.21 10.49
N ARG A 167 -11.38 -5.68 10.50
CA ARG A 167 -12.48 -5.06 9.75
C ARG A 167 -12.77 -3.66 10.27
N GLN A 168 -12.80 -3.49 11.61
CA GLN A 168 -12.97 -2.17 12.21
C GLN A 168 -11.84 -1.20 11.82
N HIS A 169 -10.58 -1.68 11.81
CA HIS A 169 -9.45 -0.90 11.33
C HIS A 169 -9.65 -0.44 9.86
N GLY A 170 -10.16 -1.31 9.01
CA GLY A 170 -10.52 -0.96 7.62
C GLY A 170 -11.58 0.14 7.55
N ARG A 171 -12.64 0.05 8.37
CA ARG A 171 -13.68 1.09 8.48
C ARG A 171 -13.09 2.44 8.92
N ASP A 172 -12.19 2.43 9.88
CA ASP A 172 -11.58 3.65 10.41
C ASP A 172 -10.63 4.30 9.40
N ILE A 173 -9.84 3.50 8.69
CA ILE A 173 -9.02 3.95 7.55
C ILE A 173 -9.90 4.60 6.47
N ALA A 174 -10.98 3.97 6.05
CA ALA A 174 -11.86 4.52 5.03
C ALA A 174 -12.43 5.88 5.44
N ARG A 175 -12.90 6.01 6.69
CA ARG A 175 -13.41 7.28 7.24
C ARG A 175 -12.32 8.34 7.32
N GLN A 176 -11.14 8.00 7.84
CA GLN A 176 -10.02 8.93 7.98
C GLN A 176 -9.52 9.43 6.62
N TRP A 177 -9.41 8.53 5.64
CA TRP A 177 -8.86 8.87 4.32
C TRP A 177 -9.90 9.48 3.37
N ALA A 178 -11.19 9.41 3.69
CA ALA A 178 -12.25 10.13 2.97
C ALA A 178 -12.34 11.60 3.37
N LEU A 179 -12.05 11.95 4.64
CA LEU A 179 -12.40 13.21 5.26
C LEU A 179 -11.39 14.36 5.09
N ALA A 180 -10.21 14.13 4.54
CA ALA A 180 -9.26 15.22 4.30
C ALA A 180 -8.41 14.97 3.05
N PRO A 181 -8.45 15.87 2.06
CA PRO A 181 -7.36 15.94 1.10
C PRO A 181 -6.06 16.18 1.88
N LEU A 182 -4.98 15.55 1.47
CA LEU A 182 -3.66 15.86 2.02
C LEU A 182 -3.31 17.30 1.66
N PRO A 183 -2.64 18.03 2.54
CA PRO A 183 -2.26 19.42 2.32
C PRO A 183 -1.37 19.62 1.11
#